data_85e354c78fc5d3dc707108626087b8d7
#
_entry.id   85e354c78fc5d3dc707108626087b8d7
#
_cell.length_a   1.000
_cell.length_b   1.000
_cell.length_c   1.000
_cell.angle_alpha   90.00
_cell.angle_beta   90.00
_cell.angle_gamma   90.00
#
_symmetry.space_group_name_H-M   'P 1'
#
loop_
_entity.id
_entity.type
_entity.pdbx_description
1 polymer ?
#
loop_
_entity_poly.entity_id
_entity_poly.type
_entity_poly.pdbx_seq_one_letter_code
_entity_poly.pdbx_strand_id
1 'polypeptide(L)'
;MPAFSESDETEGRWVFKKEEAGTKIYIREEPNSDLLFVKSEAVIDGSPEEVFDVLSDSKRTPEWIENLTEKRVVKYYDNDDRTIYTHVDMPWPLSDRTFVSRSKTTRKNGIINITSVSTNTPKIADDGSMRGHIHLSKFRLTPVAGGSRTHVVIEMKTDPKGMIPDWVVTKFQIDMPLDFFKNLNLQVKLIRSEAHVSSASKGILSH
;
A
#
# COMPACT_ATOMS: atom_id res chain seq x y z
N MET A 1 5.66 -38.52 -4.18
CA MET A 1 4.50 -37.63 -4.01
C MET A 1 4.76 -36.81 -2.76
N PRO A 2 5.00 -35.50 -2.84
CA PRO A 2 5.08 -34.69 -1.64
C PRO A 2 3.66 -34.40 -1.17
N ALA A 3 3.41 -34.66 0.10
CA ALA A 3 2.16 -34.37 0.78
C ALA A 3 1.94 -32.85 0.82
N PHE A 4 0.82 -32.41 0.28
CA PHE A 4 0.30 -31.06 0.52
C PHE A 4 -0.08 -31.00 2.02
N SER A 5 0.51 -30.05 2.74
CA SER A 5 0.24 -29.82 4.15
C SER A 5 -1.18 -29.24 4.28
N GLU A 6 -1.99 -29.87 5.11
CA GLU A 6 -3.36 -29.51 5.50
C GLU A 6 -3.43 -28.24 6.38
N SER A 7 -2.69 -27.18 6.09
CA SER A 7 -2.71 -25.95 6.88
C SER A 7 -3.57 -24.81 6.28
N ASP A 8 -4.34 -25.08 5.22
CA ASP A 8 -5.05 -24.05 4.44
C ASP A 8 -6.60 -24.03 4.61
N GLU A 9 -7.16 -24.87 5.47
CA GLU A 9 -8.62 -24.96 5.64
C GLU A 9 -9.23 -23.92 6.62
N THR A 10 -8.42 -23.13 7.32
CA THR A 10 -8.90 -22.11 8.27
C THR A 10 -8.93 -20.69 7.70
N GLU A 11 -8.34 -20.45 6.54
CA GLU A 11 -8.36 -19.15 5.88
C GLU A 11 -9.55 -19.07 4.90
N GLY A 12 -10.44 -18.08 5.11
CA GLY A 12 -11.58 -17.83 4.25
C GLY A 12 -11.18 -17.66 2.76
N ARG A 13 -12.06 -18.04 1.86
CA ARG A 13 -11.82 -17.96 0.41
C ARG A 13 -11.89 -16.51 -0.08
N TRP A 14 -10.98 -16.10 -0.99
CA TRP A 14 -11.07 -14.83 -1.70
C TRP A 14 -12.30 -14.80 -2.61
N VAL A 15 -13.15 -13.79 -2.44
CA VAL A 15 -14.35 -13.54 -3.24
C VAL A 15 -14.11 -12.31 -4.11
N PHE A 16 -14.18 -12.48 -5.43
CA PHE A 16 -14.11 -11.38 -6.38
C PHE A 16 -15.29 -10.43 -6.17
N LYS A 17 -15.01 -9.12 -6.15
CA LYS A 17 -16.02 -8.08 -5.92
C LYS A 17 -16.16 -7.14 -7.11
N LYS A 18 -15.05 -6.68 -7.69
CA LYS A 18 -15.09 -5.67 -8.76
C LYS A 18 -13.84 -5.76 -9.63
N GLU A 19 -13.99 -5.39 -10.90
CA GLU A 19 -12.88 -5.03 -11.80
C GLU A 19 -13.22 -3.73 -12.50
N GLU A 20 -12.27 -2.78 -12.48
CA GLU A 20 -12.40 -1.49 -13.15
C GLU A 20 -11.02 -0.99 -13.58
N ALA A 21 -10.91 -0.52 -14.82
CA ALA A 21 -9.66 -0.01 -15.39
C ALA A 21 -8.44 -0.94 -15.21
N GLY A 22 -8.65 -2.27 -15.22
CA GLY A 22 -7.61 -3.29 -15.03
C GLY A 22 -7.22 -3.53 -13.57
N THR A 23 -7.89 -2.90 -12.62
CA THR A 23 -7.75 -3.17 -11.18
C THR A 23 -8.81 -4.17 -10.74
N LYS A 24 -8.39 -5.27 -10.12
CA LYS A 24 -9.28 -6.30 -9.56
C LYS A 24 -9.27 -6.22 -8.04
N ILE A 25 -10.46 -6.36 -7.44
CA ILE A 25 -10.67 -6.31 -5.99
C ILE A 25 -11.33 -7.60 -5.52
N TYR A 26 -10.80 -8.14 -4.45
CA TYR A 26 -11.29 -9.34 -3.78
C TYR A 26 -11.41 -9.06 -2.28
N ILE A 27 -12.40 -9.67 -1.65
CA ILE A 27 -12.60 -9.62 -0.19
C ILE A 27 -12.57 -11.04 0.35
N ARG A 28 -12.04 -11.21 1.54
CA ARG A 28 -12.06 -12.44 2.31
C ARG A 28 -12.57 -12.14 3.71
N GLU A 29 -13.60 -12.86 4.13
CA GLU A 29 -14.09 -12.85 5.50
C GLU A 29 -13.34 -13.91 6.29
N GLU A 30 -12.92 -13.58 7.49
CA GLU A 30 -12.28 -14.53 8.39
C GLU A 30 -13.27 -14.95 9.49
N PRO A 31 -13.32 -16.26 9.84
CA PRO A 31 -14.11 -16.72 10.94
C PRO A 31 -13.77 -15.94 12.23
N ASN A 32 -14.80 -15.50 12.97
CA ASN A 32 -14.67 -14.75 14.21
C ASN A 32 -13.96 -13.37 14.10
N SER A 33 -13.99 -12.74 12.95
CA SER A 33 -13.45 -11.39 12.75
C SER A 33 -14.43 -10.56 11.94
N ASP A 34 -14.83 -9.39 12.46
CA ASP A 34 -15.62 -8.40 11.73
C ASP A 34 -14.77 -7.61 10.73
N LEU A 35 -13.46 -7.82 10.71
CA LEU A 35 -12.54 -7.15 9.81
C LEU A 35 -12.47 -7.88 8.48
N LEU A 36 -12.61 -7.13 7.39
CA LEU A 36 -12.47 -7.67 6.05
C LEU A 36 -11.00 -7.65 5.62
N PHE A 37 -10.59 -8.74 5.00
CA PHE A 37 -9.32 -8.84 4.32
C PHE A 37 -9.53 -8.44 2.86
N VAL A 38 -8.89 -7.35 2.44
CA VAL A 38 -8.99 -6.84 1.07
C VAL A 38 -7.74 -7.19 0.29
N LYS A 39 -7.91 -7.79 -0.89
CA LYS A 39 -6.86 -7.95 -1.87
C LYS A 39 -7.22 -7.15 -3.12
N SER A 40 -6.27 -6.38 -3.60
CA SER A 40 -6.39 -5.66 -4.86
C SER A 40 -5.15 -5.88 -5.72
N GLU A 41 -5.33 -5.92 -7.04
CA GLU A 41 -4.23 -6.16 -7.97
C GLU A 41 -4.41 -5.41 -9.28
N ALA A 42 -3.32 -4.94 -9.85
CA ALA A 42 -3.25 -4.32 -11.17
C ALA A 42 -1.85 -4.42 -11.77
N VAL A 43 -1.73 -4.15 -13.06
CA VAL A 43 -0.44 -4.02 -13.74
C VAL A 43 -0.11 -2.55 -13.93
N ILE A 44 1.05 -2.13 -13.44
CA ILE A 44 1.57 -0.75 -13.50
C ILE A 44 2.62 -0.65 -14.59
N ASP A 45 2.60 0.46 -15.34
CA ASP A 45 3.56 0.77 -16.41
C ASP A 45 4.89 1.28 -15.84
N GLY A 46 5.61 0.40 -15.17
CA GLY A 46 6.90 0.68 -14.55
C GLY A 46 7.58 -0.59 -14.05
N SER A 47 8.91 -0.59 -14.00
CA SER A 47 9.68 -1.66 -13.38
C SER A 47 9.37 -1.75 -11.87
N PRO A 48 9.63 -2.90 -11.21
CA PRO A 48 9.39 -3.04 -9.77
C PRO A 48 10.12 -1.98 -8.93
N GLU A 49 11.32 -1.57 -9.32
CA GLU A 49 12.07 -0.53 -8.60
C GLU A 49 11.42 0.85 -8.77
N GLU A 50 10.99 1.24 -9.97
CA GLU A 50 10.28 2.51 -10.18
C GLU A 50 8.97 2.57 -9.37
N VAL A 51 8.22 1.46 -9.32
CA VAL A 51 7.01 1.35 -8.50
C VAL A 51 7.37 1.45 -7.01
N PHE A 52 8.43 0.76 -6.59
CA PHE A 52 8.92 0.80 -5.20
C PHE A 52 9.35 2.20 -4.79
N ASP A 53 10.04 2.95 -5.65
CA ASP A 53 10.48 4.32 -5.38
C ASP A 53 9.29 5.25 -5.12
N VAL A 54 8.23 5.16 -5.94
CA VAL A 54 6.97 5.90 -5.72
C VAL A 54 6.34 5.54 -4.37
N LEU A 55 6.22 4.26 -4.05
CA LEU A 55 5.61 3.78 -2.81
C LEU A 55 6.41 4.16 -1.57
N SER A 56 7.73 4.27 -1.73
CA SER A 56 8.68 4.56 -0.64
C SER A 56 8.85 6.04 -0.34
N ASP A 57 8.48 6.92 -1.27
CA ASP A 57 8.56 8.37 -1.10
C ASP A 57 7.48 8.87 -0.14
N SER A 58 7.84 8.88 1.15
CA SER A 58 6.92 9.30 2.20
C SER A 58 6.50 10.78 2.09
N LYS A 59 7.31 11.62 1.45
CA LYS A 59 7.01 13.06 1.33
C LYS A 59 5.96 13.33 0.25
N ARG A 60 6.07 12.64 -0.89
CA ARG A 60 5.15 12.83 -2.04
C ARG A 60 3.88 11.96 -1.93
N THR A 61 3.88 10.92 -1.09
CA THR A 61 2.72 10.02 -0.96
C THR A 61 1.41 10.75 -0.63
N PRO A 62 1.36 11.78 0.26
CA PRO A 62 0.13 12.53 0.53
C PRO A 62 -0.40 13.35 -0.66
N GLU A 63 0.43 13.61 -1.68
CA GLU A 63 0.00 14.39 -2.86
C GLU A 63 -0.92 13.59 -3.79
N TRP A 64 -0.93 12.25 -3.70
CA TRP A 64 -1.63 11.40 -4.65
C TRP A 64 -2.50 10.30 -4.03
N ILE A 65 -2.38 10.05 -2.73
CA ILE A 65 -3.30 9.17 -2.00
C ILE A 65 -4.37 10.04 -1.32
N GLU A 66 -5.62 9.85 -1.74
CA GLU A 66 -6.76 10.57 -1.19
C GLU A 66 -6.86 10.38 0.33
N ASN A 67 -7.13 11.46 1.06
CA ASN A 67 -7.28 11.50 2.51
C ASN A 67 -6.02 11.15 3.33
N LEU A 68 -4.90 10.82 2.70
CA LEU A 68 -3.63 10.67 3.41
C LEU A 68 -2.96 12.05 3.53
N THR A 69 -2.98 12.64 4.71
CA THR A 69 -2.48 14.01 4.94
C THR A 69 -1.05 14.03 5.46
N GLU A 70 -0.61 12.98 6.13
CA GLU A 70 0.78 12.84 6.57
C GLU A 70 1.29 11.41 6.41
N LYS A 71 2.52 11.28 5.90
CA LYS A 71 3.30 10.04 5.95
C LYS A 71 4.76 10.39 6.23
N ARG A 72 5.32 9.84 7.30
CA ARG A 72 6.72 10.07 7.65
C ARG A 72 7.37 8.84 8.28
N VAL A 73 8.66 8.70 8.02
CA VAL A 73 9.46 7.70 8.73
C VAL A 73 9.82 8.25 10.10
N VAL A 74 9.46 7.52 11.15
CA VAL A 74 9.73 7.90 12.54
C VAL A 74 10.93 7.18 13.13
N LYS A 75 11.33 6.05 12.53
CA LYS A 75 12.54 5.32 12.91
C LYS A 75 13.04 4.46 11.75
N TYR A 76 14.33 4.49 11.49
CA TYR A 76 15.04 3.54 10.63
C TYR A 76 15.74 2.50 11.50
N TYR A 77 15.65 1.22 11.14
CA TYR A 77 16.44 0.13 11.72
C TYR A 77 17.56 -0.27 10.76
N ASP A 78 17.25 -0.27 9.46
CA ASP A 78 18.18 -0.37 8.33
C ASP A 78 17.51 0.22 7.06
N ASN A 79 18.08 -0.01 5.88
CA ASN A 79 17.55 0.53 4.62
C ASN A 79 16.18 -0.08 4.23
N ASP A 80 15.92 -1.31 4.65
CA ASP A 80 14.72 -2.08 4.31
C ASP A 80 13.77 -2.31 5.49
N ASP A 81 14.08 -1.75 6.68
CA ASP A 81 13.28 -1.89 7.90
C ASP A 81 13.11 -0.53 8.58
N ARG A 82 11.88 -0.05 8.61
CA ARG A 82 11.54 1.28 9.14
C ARG A 82 10.19 1.29 9.83
N THR A 83 10.01 2.19 10.79
CA THR A 83 8.70 2.51 11.35
C THR A 83 8.15 3.75 10.67
N ILE A 84 6.92 3.67 10.22
CA ILE A 84 6.21 4.73 9.48
C ILE A 84 5.00 5.15 10.32
N TYR A 85 4.82 6.46 10.43
CA TYR A 85 3.59 7.10 10.88
C TYR A 85 2.79 7.56 9.67
N THR A 86 1.46 7.35 9.71
CA THR A 86 0.52 7.86 8.73
C THR A 86 -0.68 8.49 9.42
N HIS A 87 -1.18 9.61 8.85
CA HIS A 87 -2.41 10.29 9.26
C HIS A 87 -3.38 10.28 8.07
N VAL A 88 -4.61 9.87 8.33
CA VAL A 88 -5.69 9.75 7.35
C VAL A 88 -6.88 10.55 7.83
N ASP A 89 -7.27 11.55 7.07
CA ASP A 89 -8.47 12.33 7.30
C ASP A 89 -9.71 11.46 7.07
N MET A 90 -10.69 11.61 7.93
CA MET A 90 -11.96 10.91 7.83
C MET A 90 -13.10 11.90 7.55
N PRO A 91 -14.12 11.47 6.80
CA PRO A 91 -15.28 12.34 6.57
C PRO A 91 -16.01 12.62 7.88
N TRP A 92 -16.42 13.87 8.07
CA TRP A 92 -17.22 14.27 9.21
C TRP A 92 -18.49 13.39 9.33
N PRO A 93 -18.91 12.92 10.53
CA PRO A 93 -18.45 13.30 11.87
C PRO A 93 -17.38 12.37 12.47
N LEU A 94 -16.65 11.61 11.67
CA LEU A 94 -15.64 10.69 12.16
C LEU A 94 -14.34 11.42 12.52
N SER A 95 -13.70 11.01 13.61
CA SER A 95 -12.35 11.48 13.93
C SER A 95 -11.36 10.89 12.93
N ASP A 96 -10.26 11.61 12.67
CA ASP A 96 -9.16 11.14 11.84
C ASP A 96 -8.52 9.86 12.40
N ARG A 97 -7.81 9.16 11.54
CA ARG A 97 -7.10 7.92 11.90
C ARG A 97 -5.62 8.06 11.73
N THR A 98 -4.89 7.59 12.73
CA THR A 98 -3.44 7.47 12.64
C THR A 98 -2.99 6.04 12.79
N PHE A 99 -1.90 5.70 12.10
CA PHE A 99 -1.29 4.38 12.19
C PHE A 99 0.21 4.52 12.42
N VAL A 100 0.76 3.65 13.24
CA VAL A 100 2.19 3.46 13.38
C VAL A 100 2.50 2.02 13.04
N SER A 101 3.25 1.81 11.97
CA SER A 101 3.55 0.47 11.48
C SER A 101 5.04 0.28 11.23
N ARG A 102 5.57 -0.90 11.54
CA ARG A 102 6.89 -1.32 11.11
C ARG A 102 6.79 -1.97 9.75
N SER A 103 7.52 -1.43 8.80
CA SER A 103 7.55 -1.84 7.40
C SER A 103 8.89 -2.46 7.06
N LYS A 104 8.86 -3.68 6.52
CA LYS A 104 10.04 -4.41 6.05
C LYS A 104 9.93 -4.69 4.57
N THR A 105 11.03 -4.45 3.85
CA THR A 105 11.17 -4.74 2.43
C THR A 105 12.09 -5.95 2.23
N THR A 106 11.73 -6.83 1.32
CA THR A 106 12.60 -7.93 0.87
C THR A 106 12.64 -7.97 -0.65
N ARG A 107 13.81 -8.29 -1.21
CA ARG A 107 14.03 -8.42 -2.65
C ARG A 107 14.57 -9.79 -2.97
N LYS A 108 13.94 -10.51 -3.90
CA LYS A 108 14.39 -11.83 -4.36
C LYS A 108 13.92 -12.08 -5.79
N ASN A 109 14.84 -12.44 -6.67
CA ASN A 109 14.55 -12.77 -8.09
C ASN A 109 13.76 -11.67 -8.82
N GLY A 110 14.09 -10.40 -8.58
CA GLY A 110 13.40 -9.24 -9.15
C GLY A 110 12.04 -8.93 -8.52
N ILE A 111 11.56 -9.73 -7.59
CA ILE A 111 10.32 -9.50 -6.84
C ILE A 111 10.65 -8.69 -5.59
N ILE A 112 9.87 -7.62 -5.35
CA ILE A 112 9.94 -6.80 -4.14
C ILE A 112 8.69 -7.08 -3.31
N ASN A 113 8.88 -7.42 -2.03
CA ASN A 113 7.77 -7.52 -1.07
C ASN A 113 7.98 -6.47 0.02
N ILE A 114 6.90 -5.74 0.33
CA ILE A 114 6.86 -4.79 1.45
C ILE A 114 5.78 -5.30 2.39
N THR A 115 6.14 -5.57 3.65
CA THR A 115 5.20 -6.04 4.66
C THR A 115 5.20 -5.09 5.84
N SER A 116 4.01 -4.63 6.25
CA SER A 116 3.84 -3.71 7.35
C SER A 116 2.82 -4.24 8.35
N VAL A 117 3.13 -4.10 9.63
CA VAL A 117 2.23 -4.42 10.75
C VAL A 117 2.33 -3.32 11.80
N SER A 118 1.25 -3.07 12.52
CA SER A 118 1.24 -2.06 13.57
C SER A 118 2.28 -2.36 14.65
N THR A 119 2.87 -1.30 15.17
CA THR A 119 3.86 -1.34 16.26
C THR A 119 3.62 -0.19 17.23
N ASN A 120 3.99 -0.39 18.49
CA ASN A 120 3.97 0.66 19.51
C ASN A 120 5.36 1.31 19.71
N THR A 121 6.31 1.00 18.86
CA THR A 121 7.69 1.49 18.96
C THR A 121 8.13 2.17 17.66
N PRO A 122 8.57 3.44 17.71
CA PRO A 122 8.63 4.31 18.90
C PRO A 122 7.25 4.76 19.36
N LYS A 123 7.13 5.19 20.61
CA LYS A 123 5.90 5.79 21.11
C LYS A 123 5.69 7.15 20.44
N ILE A 124 4.57 7.31 19.77
CA ILE A 124 4.16 8.57 19.15
C ILE A 124 3.16 9.27 20.07
N ALA A 125 3.29 10.59 20.21
CA ALA A 125 2.38 11.38 20.99
C ALA A 125 0.94 11.28 20.46
N ASP A 126 -0.01 11.38 21.35
CA ASP A 126 -1.42 11.47 20.99
C ASP A 126 -1.69 12.87 20.41
N ASP A 127 -2.30 12.91 19.23
CA ASP A 127 -2.67 14.13 18.51
C ASP A 127 -4.19 14.36 18.49
N GLY A 128 -4.93 13.57 19.30
CA GLY A 128 -6.39 13.59 19.35
C GLY A 128 -7.06 12.74 18.27
N SER A 129 -6.31 12.17 17.34
CA SER A 129 -6.82 11.22 16.35
C SER A 129 -7.03 9.83 16.95
N MET A 130 -7.88 9.04 16.31
CA MET A 130 -8.05 7.63 16.74
C MET A 130 -6.94 6.75 16.18
N ARG A 131 -6.25 6.03 17.07
CA ARG A 131 -5.19 5.09 16.69
C ARG A 131 -5.79 3.81 16.12
N GLY A 132 -5.71 3.64 14.80
CA GLY A 132 -6.05 2.40 14.11
C GLY A 132 -4.98 1.33 14.26
N HIS A 133 -5.28 0.12 13.79
CA HIS A 133 -4.37 -1.02 13.83
C HIS A 133 -4.27 -1.71 12.47
N ILE A 134 -3.08 -1.83 11.94
CA ILE A 134 -2.76 -2.61 10.74
C ILE A 134 -2.36 -4.02 11.18
N HIS A 135 -3.24 -5.00 10.96
CA HIS A 135 -2.95 -6.41 11.21
C HIS A 135 -2.00 -6.95 10.14
N LEU A 136 -2.22 -6.55 8.90
CA LEU A 136 -1.35 -6.85 7.76
C LEU A 136 -1.53 -5.77 6.69
N SER A 137 -0.42 -5.32 6.11
CA SER A 137 -0.37 -4.62 4.83
C SER A 137 0.79 -5.21 4.05
N LYS A 138 0.51 -5.87 2.93
CA LYS A 138 1.51 -6.54 2.12
C LYS A 138 1.39 -6.09 0.67
N PHE A 139 2.49 -5.57 0.13
CA PHE A 139 2.66 -5.28 -1.28
C PHE A 139 3.61 -6.30 -1.88
N ARG A 140 3.23 -6.86 -3.02
CA ARG A 140 4.08 -7.71 -3.84
C ARG A 140 4.20 -7.10 -5.22
N LEU A 141 5.42 -6.75 -5.62
CA LEU A 141 5.77 -6.17 -6.90
C LEU A 141 6.47 -7.26 -7.71
N THR A 142 5.81 -7.77 -8.74
CA THR A 142 6.34 -8.86 -9.58
C THR A 142 6.61 -8.33 -10.98
N PRO A 143 7.84 -8.45 -11.52
CA PRO A 143 8.13 -8.01 -12.88
C PRO A 143 7.33 -8.81 -13.89
N VAL A 144 6.76 -8.12 -14.88
CA VAL A 144 6.08 -8.69 -16.05
C VAL A 144 6.56 -7.99 -17.31
N ALA A 145 6.23 -8.51 -18.48
CA ALA A 145 6.63 -7.94 -19.78
C ALA A 145 8.16 -7.65 -19.87
N GLY A 146 8.98 -8.63 -19.48
CA GLY A 146 10.44 -8.49 -19.50
C GLY A 146 10.98 -7.50 -18.47
N GLY A 147 10.23 -7.18 -17.41
CA GLY A 147 10.63 -6.25 -16.35
C GLY A 147 10.25 -4.79 -16.60
N SER A 148 9.66 -4.45 -17.75
CA SER A 148 9.23 -3.09 -18.08
C SER A 148 7.92 -2.68 -17.40
N ARG A 149 7.17 -3.65 -16.89
CA ARG A 149 5.89 -3.48 -16.17
C ARG A 149 5.90 -4.30 -14.89
N THR A 150 5.05 -3.94 -13.96
CA THR A 150 4.94 -4.60 -12.66
C THR A 150 3.51 -5.04 -12.37
N HIS A 151 3.31 -6.33 -12.10
CA HIS A 151 2.08 -6.81 -11.46
C HIS A 151 2.18 -6.52 -9.95
N VAL A 152 1.33 -5.63 -9.49
CA VAL A 152 1.24 -5.21 -8.09
C VAL A 152 0.06 -5.91 -7.45
N VAL A 153 0.31 -6.64 -6.36
CA VAL A 153 -0.73 -7.24 -5.50
C VAL A 153 -0.63 -6.60 -4.13
N ILE A 154 -1.75 -6.14 -3.60
CA ILE A 154 -1.86 -5.54 -2.26
C ILE A 154 -2.84 -6.38 -1.46
N GLU A 155 -2.42 -6.83 -0.29
CA GLU A 155 -3.27 -7.49 0.71
C GLU A 155 -3.28 -6.65 1.98
N MET A 156 -4.47 -6.28 2.45
CA MET A 156 -4.61 -5.41 3.63
C MET A 156 -5.68 -5.94 4.57
N LYS A 157 -5.32 -6.02 5.85
CA LYS A 157 -6.25 -6.20 6.97
C LYS A 157 -6.01 -5.09 7.99
N THR A 158 -6.96 -4.18 8.09
CA THR A 158 -6.84 -2.98 8.93
C THR A 158 -8.08 -2.83 9.80
N ASP A 159 -7.86 -2.50 11.05
CA ASP A 159 -8.88 -2.12 12.00
C ASP A 159 -8.78 -0.60 12.24
N PRO A 160 -9.68 0.21 11.68
CA PRO A 160 -9.67 1.65 11.86
C PRO A 160 -10.13 2.07 13.26
N LYS A 161 -10.61 1.14 14.08
CA LYS A 161 -11.20 1.35 15.41
C LYS A 161 -12.44 2.25 15.40
N GLY A 162 -13.24 2.13 16.45
CA GLY A 162 -14.49 2.86 16.60
C GLY A 162 -15.61 2.36 15.68
N MET A 163 -16.75 3.00 15.74
CA MET A 163 -17.88 2.71 14.85
C MET A 163 -17.66 3.41 13.51
N ILE A 164 -17.60 2.64 12.45
CA ILE A 164 -17.44 3.13 11.07
C ILE A 164 -18.72 2.79 10.31
N PRO A 165 -19.42 3.76 9.71
CA PRO A 165 -20.59 3.50 8.88
C PRO A 165 -20.25 2.63 7.66
N ASP A 166 -21.17 1.75 7.23
CA ASP A 166 -20.97 0.80 6.12
C ASP A 166 -20.54 1.47 4.81
N TRP A 167 -21.04 2.68 4.52
CA TRP A 167 -20.66 3.40 3.31
C TRP A 167 -19.18 3.82 3.32
N VAL A 168 -18.62 4.13 4.51
CA VAL A 168 -17.20 4.43 4.68
C VAL A 168 -16.39 3.14 4.51
N VAL A 169 -16.84 2.04 5.12
CA VAL A 169 -16.22 0.73 4.95
C VAL A 169 -16.14 0.37 3.46
N THR A 170 -17.25 0.52 2.73
CA THR A 170 -17.31 0.26 1.29
C THR A 170 -16.33 1.13 0.51
N LYS A 171 -16.27 2.44 0.81
CA LYS A 171 -15.32 3.36 0.18
C LYS A 171 -13.88 2.89 0.36
N PHE A 172 -13.47 2.54 1.59
CA PHE A 172 -12.11 2.06 1.87
C PHE A 172 -11.80 0.70 1.25
N GLN A 173 -12.78 -0.16 1.06
CA GLN A 173 -12.58 -1.50 0.52
C GLN A 173 -12.63 -1.57 -1.01
N ILE A 174 -13.38 -0.68 -1.65
CA ILE A 174 -13.65 -0.73 -3.09
C ILE A 174 -13.07 0.48 -3.81
N ASP A 175 -13.45 1.71 -3.41
CA ASP A 175 -13.12 2.90 -4.19
C ASP A 175 -11.65 3.29 -4.00
N MET A 176 -11.17 3.31 -2.76
CA MET A 176 -9.76 3.66 -2.50
C MET A 176 -8.73 2.78 -3.22
N PRO A 177 -8.86 1.44 -3.29
CA PRO A 177 -7.95 0.63 -4.10
C PRO A 177 -7.97 0.98 -5.59
N LEU A 178 -9.13 1.33 -6.16
CA LEU A 178 -9.25 1.75 -7.57
C LEU A 178 -8.47 3.05 -7.82
N ASP A 179 -8.72 4.06 -6.99
CA ASP A 179 -8.04 5.35 -7.09
C ASP A 179 -6.54 5.23 -6.81
N PHE A 180 -6.17 4.39 -5.85
CA PHE A 180 -4.76 4.11 -5.55
C PHE A 180 -4.00 3.59 -6.77
N PHE A 181 -4.50 2.56 -7.47
CA PHE A 181 -3.80 2.00 -8.63
C PHE A 181 -3.77 2.96 -9.80
N LYS A 182 -4.85 3.70 -10.04
CA LYS A 182 -4.90 4.77 -11.04
C LYS A 182 -3.82 5.82 -10.77
N ASN A 183 -3.77 6.33 -9.54
CA ASN A 183 -2.84 7.37 -9.14
C ASN A 183 -1.40 6.86 -9.10
N LEU A 184 -1.15 5.63 -8.62
CA LEU A 184 0.17 5.01 -8.65
C LEU A 184 0.73 4.96 -10.08
N ASN A 185 -0.09 4.56 -11.06
CA ASN A 185 0.34 4.49 -12.45
C ASN A 185 0.67 5.88 -13.02
N LEU A 186 -0.08 6.91 -12.61
CA LEU A 186 0.22 8.31 -12.99
C LEU A 186 1.54 8.78 -12.36
N GLN A 187 1.79 8.49 -11.09
CA GLN A 187 3.02 8.89 -10.40
C GLN A 187 4.27 8.23 -11.00
N VAL A 188 4.21 6.95 -11.33
CA VAL A 188 5.31 6.26 -12.01
C VAL A 188 5.64 6.92 -13.35
N LYS A 189 4.63 7.30 -14.15
CA LYS A 189 4.82 8.03 -15.41
C LYS A 189 5.44 9.42 -15.19
N LEU A 190 5.01 10.15 -14.17
CA LEU A 190 5.56 11.46 -13.83
C LEU A 190 7.05 11.39 -13.48
N ILE A 191 7.45 10.48 -12.60
CA ILE A 191 8.85 10.31 -12.19
C ILE A 191 9.73 9.95 -13.39
N ARG A 192 9.26 9.09 -14.29
CA ARG A 192 9.97 8.80 -15.53
C ARG A 192 10.20 10.05 -16.37
N SER A 193 9.17 10.88 -16.55
CA SER A 193 9.28 12.11 -17.35
C SER A 193 10.26 13.11 -16.71
N GLU A 194 10.24 13.26 -15.38
CA GLU A 194 11.18 14.10 -14.63
C GLU A 194 12.63 13.63 -14.81
N ALA A 195 12.87 12.31 -14.73
CA ALA A 195 14.19 11.72 -14.93
C ALA A 195 14.73 11.96 -16.35
N HIS A 196 13.90 11.84 -17.38
CA HIS A 196 14.28 12.12 -18.77
C HIS A 196 14.63 13.59 -18.98
N VAL A 197 13.86 14.54 -18.44
CA VAL A 197 14.15 15.98 -18.55
C VAL A 197 15.46 16.31 -17.82
N SER A 198 15.69 15.77 -16.65
CA SER A 198 16.91 15.99 -15.87
C SER A 198 18.17 15.46 -16.58
N SER A 199 18.07 14.32 -17.25
CA SER A 199 19.19 13.74 -18.02
C SER A 199 19.50 14.54 -19.30
N ALA A 200 18.46 15.01 -20.00
CA ALA A 200 18.61 15.86 -21.18
C ALA A 200 19.27 17.21 -20.85
N SER A 201 18.89 17.83 -19.73
CA SER A 201 19.45 19.11 -19.27
C SER A 201 20.94 19.01 -18.89
N LYS A 202 21.38 17.88 -18.31
CA LYS A 202 22.80 17.64 -18.00
C LYS A 202 23.65 17.40 -19.25
N GLY A 203 23.10 16.81 -20.31
CA GLY A 203 23.80 16.60 -21.58
C GLY A 203 24.06 17.89 -22.37
N ILE A 204 23.28 18.97 -22.14
CA ILE A 204 23.43 20.26 -22.84
C ILE A 204 24.54 21.12 -22.18
N LEU A 205 24.85 20.93 -20.92
CA LEU A 205 25.85 21.71 -20.17
C LEU A 205 27.28 21.13 -20.25
N SER A 206 27.48 20.05 -21.00
CA SER A 206 28.79 19.38 -21.17
C SER A 206 29.44 19.59 -22.54
N HIS A 207 29.04 20.64 -23.28
CA HIS A 207 29.68 21.07 -24.54
C HIS A 207 30.18 22.50 -24.48
#